data_d0a722c4023e32e6475292b297bbb0cf
#
_entry.id   d0a722c4023e32e6475292b297bbb0cf
#
_cell.length_a   1.000
_cell.length_b   1.000
_cell.length_c   1.000
_cell.angle_alpha   90.00
_cell.angle_beta   90.00
_cell.angle_gamma   90.00
#
_symmetry.space_group_name_H-M   'P 1'
#
loop_
_entity.id
_entity.type
_entity.pdbx_description
1 polymer ?
#
loop_
_entity_poly.entity_id
_entity_poly.type
_entity_poly.pdbx_seq_one_letter_code
_entity_poly.pdbx_strand_id
1 'polypeptide(L)'
;MLLEVNDLSISYGKGNPVVHGVSFSVDKGKILAIIGESGSGKTTVLRAVGHILPRQGQVTGGHILFEGKESETKTIREKTSFIFQDSGAMLNPIRTIGTEFSEYLAAHGITGGEAEDCMTNLLSQVRLPDPAGILKSYPFELSGGMRQRVGIAMAMAIHPELILADEPTSALDVTNQAVVVREMMDVCARADTAIIVVTHNMALASYMADTILVMKDGNAVEYGSAEKVIYHPKDPYTKLLLAAVPDPGGVLS
;
A
#
# COMPACT_ATOMS: atom_id res chain seq x y z
N MET A 1 17.94 4.57 4.91
CA MET A 1 17.06 3.37 4.84
C MET A 1 15.95 3.52 5.86
N LEU A 2 14.67 3.43 5.46
CA LEU A 2 13.53 3.48 6.39
C LEU A 2 13.16 2.07 6.86
N LEU A 3 12.99 1.14 5.91
CA LEU A 3 12.62 -0.24 6.16
C LEU A 3 13.62 -1.19 5.48
N GLU A 4 14.03 -2.23 6.20
CA GLU A 4 14.84 -3.33 5.68
C GLU A 4 14.19 -4.66 6.07
N VAL A 5 14.01 -5.52 5.10
CA VAL A 5 13.52 -6.88 5.27
C VAL A 5 14.62 -7.83 4.82
N ASN A 6 15.08 -8.69 5.73
CA ASN A 6 16.21 -9.58 5.50
C ASN A 6 15.78 -11.03 5.71
N ASP A 7 15.88 -11.84 4.66
CA ASP A 7 15.65 -13.30 4.66
C ASP A 7 14.30 -13.72 5.27
N LEU A 8 13.25 -12.94 5.03
CA LEU A 8 11.94 -13.08 5.64
C LEU A 8 11.24 -14.37 5.18
N SER A 9 10.92 -15.23 6.13
CA SER A 9 10.15 -16.46 5.91
C SER A 9 8.90 -16.46 6.77
N ILE A 10 7.75 -16.86 6.18
CA ILE A 10 6.45 -16.80 6.86
C ILE A 10 5.69 -18.10 6.64
N SER A 11 5.08 -18.62 7.70
CA SER A 11 4.23 -19.82 7.67
C SER A 11 2.84 -19.55 8.22
N TYR A 12 1.86 -20.36 7.81
CA TYR A 12 0.53 -20.41 8.42
C TYR A 12 0.32 -21.75 9.11
N GLY A 13 0.02 -21.71 10.40
CA GLY A 13 -0.13 -22.90 11.21
C GLY A 13 1.18 -23.70 11.35
N LYS A 14 1.09 -25.04 11.28
CA LYS A 14 2.26 -25.95 11.36
C LYS A 14 2.77 -26.38 9.99
N GLY A 15 2.33 -25.69 8.91
CA GLY A 15 2.70 -26.02 7.54
C GLY A 15 4.09 -25.50 7.13
N ASN A 16 4.47 -25.82 5.89
CA ASN A 16 5.66 -25.24 5.27
C ASN A 16 5.52 -23.73 5.10
N PRO A 17 6.61 -22.98 5.04
CA PRO A 17 6.57 -21.57 4.72
C PRO A 17 5.81 -21.29 3.41
N VAL A 18 5.09 -20.20 3.38
CA VAL A 18 4.42 -19.66 2.18
C VAL A 18 5.20 -18.47 1.60
N VAL A 19 6.18 -17.96 2.36
CA VAL A 19 7.18 -16.98 1.92
C VAL A 19 8.55 -17.50 2.34
N HIS A 20 9.50 -17.45 1.44
CA HIS A 20 10.79 -18.12 1.56
C HIS A 20 11.95 -17.13 1.37
N GLY A 21 12.56 -16.66 2.46
CA GLY A 21 13.79 -15.89 2.45
C GLY A 21 13.74 -14.60 1.63
N VAL A 22 12.64 -13.87 1.69
CA VAL A 22 12.45 -12.65 0.90
C VAL A 22 13.22 -11.49 1.53
N SER A 23 14.03 -10.78 0.72
CA SER A 23 14.81 -9.61 1.15
C SER A 23 14.55 -8.42 0.23
N PHE A 24 14.33 -7.24 0.82
CA PHE A 24 14.18 -5.95 0.14
C PHE A 24 14.35 -4.80 1.11
N SER A 25 14.44 -3.59 0.57
CA SER A 25 14.52 -2.37 1.38
C SER A 25 13.76 -1.21 0.75
N VAL A 26 13.39 -0.23 1.57
CA VAL A 26 12.72 1.00 1.15
C VAL A 26 13.34 2.19 1.86
N ASP A 27 13.69 3.23 1.11
CA ASP A 27 14.13 4.51 1.65
C ASP A 27 12.95 5.45 1.92
N LYS A 28 13.15 6.49 2.72
CA LYS A 28 12.15 7.56 2.94
C LYS A 28 11.78 8.20 1.59
N GLY A 29 10.52 8.51 1.40
CA GLY A 29 9.98 9.12 0.17
C GLY A 29 10.09 8.24 -1.08
N LYS A 30 10.39 6.94 -0.95
CA LYS A 30 10.52 6.01 -2.08
C LYS A 30 9.37 5.02 -2.14
N ILE A 31 9.08 4.56 -3.35
CA ILE A 31 8.01 3.64 -3.65
C ILE A 31 8.58 2.28 -4.07
N LEU A 32 8.25 1.25 -3.31
CA LEU A 32 8.50 -0.15 -3.69
C LEU A 32 7.19 -0.78 -4.20
N ALA A 33 7.20 -1.33 -5.40
CA ALA A 33 6.13 -2.19 -5.88
C ALA A 33 6.49 -3.68 -5.68
N ILE A 34 5.60 -4.44 -5.05
CA ILE A 34 5.67 -5.91 -4.96
C ILE A 34 4.69 -6.49 -5.97
N ILE A 35 5.20 -7.22 -6.94
CA ILE A 35 4.43 -7.71 -8.10
C ILE A 35 4.47 -9.25 -8.15
N GLY A 36 3.43 -9.84 -8.71
CA GLY A 36 3.33 -11.28 -8.95
C GLY A 36 1.87 -11.73 -9.05
N GLU A 37 1.66 -13.00 -9.40
CA GLU A 37 0.33 -13.61 -9.48
C GLU A 37 -0.39 -13.67 -8.13
N SER A 38 -1.71 -13.90 -8.17
CA SER A 38 -2.48 -14.18 -6.96
C SER A 38 -1.91 -15.42 -6.26
N GLY A 39 -1.76 -15.35 -4.94
CA GLY A 39 -1.17 -16.45 -4.15
C GLY A 39 0.35 -16.47 -4.08
N SER A 40 1.08 -15.58 -4.76
CA SER A 40 2.56 -15.54 -4.71
C SER A 40 3.16 -15.05 -3.38
N GLY A 41 2.34 -14.70 -2.38
CA GLY A 41 2.81 -14.30 -1.05
C GLY A 41 2.90 -12.79 -0.79
N LYS A 42 2.60 -11.92 -1.76
CA LYS A 42 2.73 -10.45 -1.66
C LYS A 42 2.00 -9.84 -0.46
N THR A 43 0.69 -10.10 -0.37
CA THR A 43 -0.13 -9.62 0.75
C THR A 43 0.37 -10.17 2.09
N THR A 44 0.91 -11.40 2.12
CA THR A 44 1.50 -11.99 3.32
C THR A 44 2.75 -11.23 3.75
N VAL A 45 3.65 -10.90 2.83
CA VAL A 45 4.82 -10.04 3.09
C VAL A 45 4.39 -8.68 3.60
N LEU A 46 3.44 -8.02 2.92
CA LEU A 46 2.93 -6.71 3.31
C LEU A 46 2.35 -6.72 4.74
N ARG A 47 1.55 -7.75 5.06
CA ARG A 47 0.97 -7.92 6.41
C ARG A 47 2.01 -8.23 7.48
N ALA A 48 3.08 -8.96 7.15
CA ALA A 48 4.19 -9.19 8.08
C ALA A 48 4.91 -7.89 8.42
N VAL A 49 5.21 -7.05 7.40
CA VAL A 49 5.80 -5.72 7.60
C VAL A 49 4.91 -4.84 8.48
N GLY A 50 3.59 -4.89 8.27
CA GLY A 50 2.60 -4.13 9.06
C GLY A 50 2.30 -4.73 10.45
N HIS A 51 2.90 -5.85 10.83
CA HIS A 51 2.60 -6.59 12.07
C HIS A 51 1.10 -6.93 12.22
N ILE A 52 0.41 -7.20 11.09
CA ILE A 52 -1.03 -7.54 11.04
C ILE A 52 -1.28 -8.91 10.41
N LEU A 53 -0.32 -9.84 10.53
CA LEU A 53 -0.57 -11.22 10.15
C LEU A 53 -1.77 -11.78 10.94
N PRO A 54 -2.64 -12.60 10.31
CA PRO A 54 -3.71 -13.27 11.02
C PRO A 54 -3.15 -14.24 12.07
N ARG A 55 -3.98 -14.65 13.04
CA ARG A 55 -3.55 -15.48 14.19
C ARG A 55 -2.74 -16.74 13.84
N GLN A 56 -2.98 -17.31 12.67
CA GLN A 56 -2.28 -18.51 12.20
C GLN A 56 -0.97 -18.19 11.47
N GLY A 57 -0.73 -16.92 11.13
CA GLY A 57 0.48 -16.46 10.44
C GLY A 57 1.58 -16.09 11.42
N GLN A 58 2.78 -16.55 11.16
CA GLN A 58 3.96 -16.23 11.97
C GLN A 58 5.19 -16.05 11.08
N VAL A 59 6.06 -15.12 11.46
CA VAL A 59 7.41 -15.01 10.90
C VAL A 59 8.22 -16.16 11.48
N THR A 60 8.77 -17.00 10.59
CA THR A 60 9.52 -18.22 10.97
C THR A 60 11.03 -18.07 10.70
N GLY A 61 11.45 -17.02 10.02
CA GLY A 61 12.84 -16.68 9.76
C GLY A 61 13.00 -15.27 9.28
N GLY A 62 14.23 -14.74 9.39
CA GLY A 62 14.58 -13.40 8.96
C GLY A 62 14.22 -12.29 9.94
N HIS A 63 14.46 -11.06 9.51
CA HIS A 63 14.29 -9.85 10.33
C HIS A 63 13.62 -8.74 9.53
N ILE A 64 12.83 -7.91 10.23
CA ILE A 64 12.24 -6.68 9.71
C ILE A 64 12.79 -5.53 10.56
N LEU A 65 13.58 -4.67 9.95
CA LEU A 65 14.18 -3.51 10.63
C LEU A 65 13.48 -2.23 10.17
N PHE A 66 13.05 -1.40 11.12
CA PHE A 66 12.52 -0.07 10.87
C PHE A 66 13.50 0.97 11.44
N GLU A 67 14.02 1.87 10.60
CA GLU A 67 15.09 2.82 10.95
C GLU A 67 16.31 2.14 11.61
N GLY A 68 16.71 0.97 11.06
CA GLY A 68 17.87 0.20 11.51
C GLY A 68 17.69 -0.56 12.83
N LYS A 69 16.48 -0.59 13.39
CA LYS A 69 16.14 -1.34 14.62
C LYS A 69 15.12 -2.43 14.30
N GLU A 70 15.16 -3.53 15.06
CA GLU A 70 14.12 -4.55 14.97
C GLU A 70 12.73 -3.90 15.11
N SER A 71 11.84 -4.21 14.16
CA SER A 71 10.53 -3.57 14.11
C SER A 71 9.64 -4.06 15.26
N GLU A 72 9.10 -3.13 16.03
CA GLU A 72 8.15 -3.42 17.09
C GLU A 72 6.73 -3.04 16.66
N THR A 73 5.74 -3.82 17.11
CA THR A 73 4.32 -3.57 16.79
C THR A 73 3.88 -2.16 17.14
N LYS A 74 4.38 -1.59 18.25
CA LYS A 74 4.05 -0.24 18.67
C LYS A 74 4.58 0.80 17.66
N THR A 75 5.86 0.72 17.32
CA THR A 75 6.51 1.62 16.35
C THR A 75 5.82 1.57 14.98
N ILE A 76 5.53 0.35 14.52
CA ILE A 76 4.84 0.15 13.23
C ILE A 76 3.44 0.79 13.26
N ARG A 77 2.66 0.60 14.32
CA ARG A 77 1.31 1.20 14.44
C ARG A 77 1.32 2.73 14.51
N GLU A 78 2.33 3.32 15.10
CA GLU A 78 2.45 4.78 15.23
C GLU A 78 2.94 5.44 13.95
N LYS A 79 3.78 4.75 13.18
CA LYS A 79 4.49 5.33 12.03
C LYS A 79 4.00 4.85 10.66
N THR A 80 3.10 3.87 10.63
CA THR A 80 2.61 3.28 9.37
C THR A 80 1.11 3.32 9.26
N SER A 81 0.64 3.49 8.02
CA SER A 81 -0.78 3.35 7.67
C SER A 81 -0.98 2.21 6.68
N PHE A 82 -2.18 1.63 6.68
CA PHE A 82 -2.53 0.55 5.78
C PHE A 82 -3.70 0.95 4.86
N ILE A 83 -3.55 0.74 3.55
CA ILE A 83 -4.62 0.86 2.57
C ILE A 83 -4.97 -0.55 2.11
N PHE A 84 -6.17 -1.01 2.42
CA PHE A 84 -6.66 -2.33 2.06
C PHE A 84 -7.23 -2.36 0.63
N GLN A 85 -7.24 -3.53 0.02
CA GLN A 85 -7.75 -3.78 -1.33
C GLN A 85 -9.19 -3.28 -1.51
N ASP A 86 -10.05 -3.47 -0.52
CA ASP A 86 -11.40 -2.92 -0.45
C ASP A 86 -11.54 -2.01 0.77
N SER A 87 -11.06 -0.75 0.63
CA SER A 87 -11.21 0.25 1.69
C SER A 87 -12.67 0.53 2.01
N GLY A 88 -13.59 0.31 1.05
CA GLY A 88 -15.01 0.46 1.28
C GLY A 88 -15.60 -0.57 2.23
N ALA A 89 -15.09 -1.80 2.21
CA ALA A 89 -15.51 -2.85 3.14
C ALA A 89 -14.97 -2.65 4.57
N MET A 90 -13.95 -1.80 4.72
CA MET A 90 -13.37 -1.47 6.03
C MET A 90 -14.15 -0.37 6.76
N LEU A 91 -14.92 0.45 6.02
CA LEU A 91 -15.75 1.51 6.59
C LEU A 91 -17.01 0.92 7.25
N ASN A 92 -17.34 1.43 8.44
CA ASN A 92 -18.53 0.97 9.15
C ASN A 92 -19.81 1.48 8.46
N PRO A 93 -20.67 0.58 7.91
CA PRO A 93 -21.83 0.99 7.09
C PRO A 93 -22.91 1.76 7.87
N ILE A 94 -22.93 1.69 9.20
CA ILE A 94 -23.93 2.37 10.03
C ILE A 94 -23.42 3.70 10.63
N ARG A 95 -22.23 4.15 10.24
CA ARG A 95 -21.64 5.42 10.66
C ARG A 95 -21.40 6.33 9.48
N THR A 96 -21.47 7.62 9.68
CA THR A 96 -21.05 8.58 8.67
C THR A 96 -19.53 8.59 8.53
N ILE A 97 -19.03 8.96 7.36
CA ILE A 97 -17.61 9.11 7.09
C ILE A 97 -16.94 10.02 8.11
N GLY A 98 -17.57 11.16 8.41
CA GLY A 98 -17.03 12.12 9.40
C GLY A 98 -16.92 11.54 10.80
N THR A 99 -17.89 10.74 11.24
CA THR A 99 -17.85 10.09 12.56
C THR A 99 -16.68 9.12 12.64
N GLU A 100 -16.52 8.27 11.63
CA GLU A 100 -15.46 7.25 11.60
C GLU A 100 -14.08 7.89 11.45
N PHE A 101 -13.96 8.90 10.60
CA PHE A 101 -12.71 9.61 10.40
C PHE A 101 -12.29 10.39 11.67
N SER A 102 -13.23 11.04 12.35
CA SER A 102 -12.94 11.75 13.61
C SER A 102 -12.51 10.81 14.74
N GLU A 103 -13.11 9.62 14.84
CA GLU A 103 -12.68 8.59 15.80
C GLU A 103 -11.26 8.08 15.49
N TYR A 104 -10.96 7.87 14.21
CA TYR A 104 -9.62 7.49 13.78
C TYR A 104 -8.58 8.56 14.15
N LEU A 105 -8.87 9.85 13.90
CA LEU A 105 -8.00 10.96 14.27
C LEU A 105 -7.85 11.09 15.80
N ALA A 106 -8.95 10.95 16.55
CA ALA A 106 -8.94 11.00 18.00
C ALA A 106 -8.08 9.91 18.64
N ALA A 107 -8.06 8.70 18.06
CA ALA A 107 -7.19 7.60 18.48
C ALA A 107 -5.69 7.95 18.32
N HIS A 108 -5.36 8.95 17.48
CA HIS A 108 -4.01 9.47 17.26
C HIS A 108 -3.78 10.85 17.90
N GLY A 109 -4.70 11.32 18.77
CA GLY A 109 -4.57 12.55 19.52
C GLY A 109 -5.02 13.82 18.80
N ILE A 110 -5.58 13.72 17.58
CA ILE A 110 -6.07 14.84 16.77
C ILE A 110 -7.57 15.00 17.03
N THR A 111 -8.04 16.13 17.59
CA THR A 111 -9.43 16.33 18.02
C THR A 111 -9.92 17.76 17.76
N GLY A 112 -11.25 17.97 17.86
CA GLY A 112 -11.86 19.30 17.75
C GLY A 112 -11.70 19.93 16.37
N GLY A 113 -11.48 21.23 16.31
CA GLY A 113 -11.36 21.98 15.04
C GLY A 113 -10.18 21.52 14.18
N GLU A 114 -9.08 21.07 14.79
CA GLU A 114 -7.94 20.49 14.07
C GLU A 114 -8.34 19.24 13.27
N ALA A 115 -9.17 18.38 13.86
CA ALA A 115 -9.69 17.20 13.18
C ALA A 115 -10.61 17.57 12.00
N GLU A 116 -11.49 18.56 12.17
CA GLU A 116 -12.40 19.02 11.10
C GLU A 116 -11.63 19.62 9.93
N ASP A 117 -10.63 20.44 10.18
CA ASP A 117 -9.77 21.02 9.16
C ASP A 117 -8.95 19.94 8.46
N CYS A 118 -8.38 19.00 9.20
CA CYS A 118 -7.63 17.86 8.68
C CYS A 118 -8.49 17.03 7.72
N MET A 119 -9.68 16.60 8.15
CA MET A 119 -10.61 15.80 7.33
C MET A 119 -10.96 16.52 6.03
N THR A 120 -11.37 17.79 6.12
CA THR A 120 -11.80 18.58 4.97
C THR A 120 -10.66 18.78 3.97
N ASN A 121 -9.47 19.11 4.46
CA ASN A 121 -8.27 19.30 3.64
C ASN A 121 -7.86 18.01 2.93
N LEU A 122 -7.83 16.88 3.62
CA LEU A 122 -7.43 15.60 3.04
C LEU A 122 -8.42 15.10 2.00
N LEU A 123 -9.73 15.20 2.27
CA LEU A 123 -10.75 14.85 1.27
C LEU A 123 -10.64 15.72 0.01
N SER A 124 -10.28 17.00 0.16
CA SER A 124 -10.01 17.90 -0.98
C SER A 124 -8.75 17.49 -1.74
N GLN A 125 -7.68 17.09 -1.03
CA GLN A 125 -6.42 16.64 -1.65
C GLN A 125 -6.61 15.39 -2.51
N VAL A 126 -7.46 14.45 -2.09
CA VAL A 126 -7.82 13.27 -2.88
C VAL A 126 -8.95 13.55 -3.88
N ARG A 127 -9.19 14.83 -4.22
CA ARG A 127 -10.14 15.30 -5.22
C ARG A 127 -11.56 14.78 -5.06
N LEU A 128 -12.00 14.60 -3.83
CA LEU A 128 -13.39 14.32 -3.56
C LEU A 128 -14.21 15.62 -3.68
N PRO A 129 -15.29 15.63 -4.48
CA PRO A 129 -16.17 16.78 -4.56
C PRO A 129 -16.93 16.92 -3.25
N ASP A 130 -17.20 18.15 -2.82
CA ASP A 130 -17.98 18.46 -1.60
C ASP A 130 -17.53 17.68 -0.36
N PRO A 131 -16.32 17.94 0.19
CA PRO A 131 -15.84 17.26 1.40
C PRO A 131 -16.82 17.32 2.57
N ALA A 132 -17.51 18.46 2.74
CA ALA A 132 -18.49 18.62 3.83
C ALA A 132 -19.72 17.72 3.67
N GLY A 133 -20.18 17.51 2.45
CA GLY A 133 -21.24 16.55 2.15
C GLY A 133 -20.80 15.12 2.37
N ILE A 134 -19.58 14.76 1.94
CA ILE A 134 -19.00 13.43 2.13
C ILE A 134 -18.85 13.09 3.61
N LEU A 135 -18.42 14.02 4.45
CA LEU A 135 -18.31 13.78 5.90
C LEU A 135 -19.67 13.44 6.54
N LYS A 136 -20.78 13.91 5.96
CA LYS A 136 -22.14 13.61 6.42
C LYS A 136 -22.72 12.35 5.80
N SER A 137 -22.12 11.82 4.73
CA SER A 137 -22.60 10.64 4.02
C SER A 137 -22.23 9.35 4.74
N TYR A 138 -23.04 8.32 4.50
CA TYR A 138 -22.72 6.94 4.87
C TYR A 138 -21.90 6.26 3.76
N PRO A 139 -21.08 5.23 4.08
CA PRO A 139 -20.29 4.52 3.07
C PRO A 139 -21.10 4.01 1.87
N PHE A 140 -22.33 3.54 2.06
CA PHE A 140 -23.18 3.01 0.99
C PHE A 140 -23.71 4.09 0.03
N GLU A 141 -23.70 5.37 0.42
CA GLU A 141 -24.07 6.50 -0.43
C GLU A 141 -22.96 6.93 -1.39
N LEU A 142 -21.72 6.43 -1.16
CA LEU A 142 -20.54 6.75 -1.97
C LEU A 142 -20.28 5.68 -3.04
N SER A 143 -19.77 6.10 -4.20
CA SER A 143 -19.26 5.16 -5.19
C SER A 143 -18.03 4.40 -4.67
N GLY A 144 -17.68 3.26 -5.28
CA GLY A 144 -16.48 2.49 -4.92
C GLY A 144 -15.20 3.35 -4.93
N GLY A 145 -15.04 4.17 -5.99
CA GLY A 145 -13.90 5.08 -6.10
C GLY A 145 -13.88 6.18 -5.04
N MET A 146 -15.04 6.70 -4.63
CA MET A 146 -15.12 7.68 -3.54
C MET A 146 -14.73 7.05 -2.21
N ARG A 147 -15.24 5.85 -1.90
CA ARG A 147 -14.86 5.11 -0.68
C ARG A 147 -13.35 4.83 -0.64
N GLN A 148 -12.77 4.44 -1.77
CA GLN A 148 -11.32 4.20 -1.88
C GLN A 148 -10.52 5.47 -1.57
N ARG A 149 -10.91 6.62 -2.13
CA ARG A 149 -10.27 7.91 -1.85
C ARG A 149 -10.44 8.35 -0.39
N VAL A 150 -11.58 8.07 0.24
CA VAL A 150 -11.77 8.28 1.68
C VAL A 150 -10.76 7.44 2.48
N GLY A 151 -10.60 6.15 2.15
CA GLY A 151 -9.62 5.29 2.79
C GLY A 151 -8.17 5.79 2.64
N ILE A 152 -7.81 6.30 1.46
CA ILE A 152 -6.50 6.92 1.21
C ILE A 152 -6.35 8.20 2.06
N ALA A 153 -7.35 9.09 2.10
CA ALA A 153 -7.32 10.28 2.93
C ALA A 153 -7.13 9.94 4.42
N MET A 154 -7.85 8.94 4.92
CA MET A 154 -7.67 8.46 6.29
C MET A 154 -6.27 7.92 6.55
N ALA A 155 -5.73 7.11 5.63
CA ALA A 155 -4.38 6.56 5.76
C ALA A 155 -3.29 7.65 5.82
N MET A 156 -3.53 8.80 5.19
CA MET A 156 -2.60 9.94 5.18
C MET A 156 -2.73 10.85 6.40
N ALA A 157 -3.83 10.79 7.11
CA ALA A 157 -4.19 11.76 8.14
C ALA A 157 -3.24 11.80 9.34
N ILE A 158 -2.53 10.73 9.62
CA ILE A 158 -1.57 10.63 10.72
C ILE A 158 -0.13 10.96 10.29
N HIS A 159 0.06 11.45 9.07
CA HIS A 159 1.38 11.72 8.49
C HIS A 159 2.34 10.54 8.63
N PRO A 160 1.99 9.35 8.12
CA PRO A 160 2.79 8.15 8.31
C PRO A 160 4.15 8.27 7.62
N GLU A 161 5.18 7.64 8.19
CA GLU A 161 6.48 7.51 7.52
C GLU A 161 6.45 6.44 6.42
N LEU A 162 5.54 5.45 6.55
CA LEU A 162 5.36 4.35 5.60
C LEU A 162 3.87 4.07 5.36
N ILE A 163 3.46 3.97 4.10
CA ILE A 163 2.14 3.47 3.70
C ILE A 163 2.29 2.06 3.13
N LEU A 164 1.49 1.13 3.64
CA LEU A 164 1.36 -0.24 3.15
C LEU A 164 0.06 -0.37 2.37
N ALA A 165 0.13 -0.52 1.04
CA ALA A 165 -1.02 -0.53 0.15
C ALA A 165 -1.19 -1.91 -0.52
N ASP A 166 -2.28 -2.60 -0.18
CA ASP A 166 -2.63 -3.91 -0.74
C ASP A 166 -3.64 -3.72 -1.87
N GLU A 167 -3.20 -3.81 -3.11
CA GLU A 167 -4.00 -3.62 -4.34
C GLU A 167 -4.92 -2.38 -4.29
N PRO A 168 -4.41 -1.17 -3.99
CA PRO A 168 -5.22 0.00 -3.64
C PRO A 168 -6.12 0.50 -4.77
N THR A 169 -6.01 -0.03 -5.97
CA THR A 169 -6.76 0.42 -7.15
C THR A 169 -7.54 -0.70 -7.85
N SER A 170 -7.54 -1.93 -7.33
CA SER A 170 -8.14 -3.09 -8.00
C SER A 170 -9.66 -2.98 -8.22
N ALA A 171 -10.36 -2.21 -7.38
CA ALA A 171 -11.79 -1.97 -7.48
C ALA A 171 -12.17 -0.78 -8.39
N LEU A 172 -11.19 -0.15 -9.06
CA LEU A 172 -11.38 1.06 -9.87
C LEU A 172 -11.23 0.75 -11.37
N ASP A 173 -11.97 1.50 -12.19
CA ASP A 173 -11.71 1.52 -13.63
C ASP A 173 -10.36 2.19 -13.95
N VAL A 174 -9.81 1.93 -15.15
CA VAL A 174 -8.48 2.36 -15.57
C VAL A 174 -8.24 3.87 -15.40
N THR A 175 -9.25 4.69 -15.70
CA THR A 175 -9.14 6.15 -15.59
C THR A 175 -9.01 6.59 -14.13
N ASN A 176 -9.82 6.03 -13.25
CA ASN A 176 -9.78 6.31 -11.83
C ASN A 176 -8.53 5.71 -11.15
N GLN A 177 -8.01 4.57 -11.64
CA GLN A 177 -6.74 4.01 -11.16
C GLN A 177 -5.60 5.02 -11.33
N ALA A 178 -5.44 5.57 -12.54
CA ALA A 178 -4.36 6.53 -12.82
C ALA A 178 -4.45 7.79 -11.95
N VAL A 179 -5.66 8.27 -11.66
CA VAL A 179 -5.88 9.43 -10.79
C VAL A 179 -5.44 9.12 -9.36
N VAL A 180 -5.91 8.01 -8.80
CA VAL A 180 -5.59 7.59 -7.41
C VAL A 180 -4.10 7.35 -7.23
N VAL A 181 -3.46 6.69 -8.20
CA VAL A 181 -2.00 6.46 -8.16
C VAL A 181 -1.23 7.78 -8.15
N ARG A 182 -1.62 8.73 -9.00
CA ARG A 182 -0.99 10.06 -9.02
C ARG A 182 -1.16 10.77 -7.67
N GLU A 183 -2.35 10.71 -7.08
CA GLU A 183 -2.62 11.28 -5.75
C GLU A 183 -1.73 10.65 -4.68
N MET A 184 -1.56 9.32 -4.69
CA MET A 184 -0.65 8.62 -3.78
C MET A 184 0.81 9.07 -3.98
N MET A 185 1.28 9.18 -5.23
CA MET A 185 2.63 9.66 -5.55
C MET A 185 2.84 11.11 -5.10
N ASP A 186 1.88 11.99 -5.35
CA ASP A 186 1.94 13.40 -4.96
C ASP A 186 2.06 13.55 -3.43
N VAL A 187 1.37 12.70 -2.68
CA VAL A 187 1.43 12.69 -1.21
C VAL A 187 2.79 12.22 -0.73
N CYS A 188 3.30 11.13 -1.29
CA CYS A 188 4.63 10.64 -0.95
C CYS A 188 5.69 11.70 -1.16
N ALA A 189 5.66 12.36 -2.33
CA ALA A 189 6.63 13.39 -2.67
C ALA A 189 6.59 14.60 -1.72
N ARG A 190 5.39 14.97 -1.21
CA ARG A 190 5.23 16.14 -0.32
C ARG A 190 5.59 15.86 1.13
N ALA A 191 5.31 14.63 1.61
CA ALA A 191 5.43 14.27 3.03
C ALA A 191 6.68 13.44 3.33
N ASP A 192 7.54 13.15 2.33
CA ASP A 192 8.67 12.22 2.45
C ASP A 192 8.23 10.83 2.97
N THR A 193 6.97 10.46 2.68
CA THR A 193 6.36 9.19 3.06
C THR A 193 6.79 8.10 2.09
N ALA A 194 7.29 6.98 2.59
CA ALA A 194 7.55 5.81 1.77
C ALA A 194 6.26 5.04 1.47
N ILE A 195 6.19 4.35 0.32
CA ILE A 195 5.08 3.41 0.04
C ILE A 195 5.62 2.03 -0.30
N ILE A 196 4.98 0.99 0.23
CA ILE A 196 5.04 -0.35 -0.34
C ILE A 196 3.66 -0.65 -0.95
N VAL A 197 3.61 -0.82 -2.26
CA VAL A 197 2.37 -1.17 -2.97
C VAL A 197 2.44 -2.61 -3.48
N VAL A 198 1.44 -3.40 -3.13
CA VAL A 198 1.22 -4.72 -3.73
C VAL A 198 0.26 -4.56 -4.90
N THR A 199 0.62 -5.08 -6.05
CA THR A 199 -0.23 -5.07 -7.25
C THR A 199 0.08 -6.25 -8.16
N HIS A 200 -0.89 -6.65 -8.97
CA HIS A 200 -0.66 -7.56 -10.11
C HIS A 200 -0.52 -6.79 -11.43
N ASN A 201 -0.68 -5.46 -11.41
CA ASN A 201 -0.62 -4.61 -12.58
C ASN A 201 0.81 -4.06 -12.78
N MET A 202 1.56 -4.68 -13.70
CA MET A 202 2.93 -4.29 -14.03
C MET A 202 3.00 -2.86 -14.61
N ALA A 203 2.02 -2.42 -15.41
CA ALA A 203 2.00 -1.07 -15.97
C ALA A 203 1.90 -0.01 -14.86
N LEU A 204 1.04 -0.27 -13.86
CA LEU A 204 0.90 0.62 -12.70
C LEU A 204 2.21 0.70 -11.91
N ALA A 205 2.83 -0.44 -11.64
CA ALA A 205 4.10 -0.50 -10.93
C ALA A 205 5.22 0.21 -11.70
N SER A 206 5.27 0.02 -13.01
CA SER A 206 6.25 0.71 -13.89
C SER A 206 6.09 2.23 -13.87
N TYR A 207 4.88 2.72 -13.66
CA TYR A 207 4.58 4.15 -13.61
C TYR A 207 5.00 4.81 -12.30
N MET A 208 4.85 4.09 -11.16
CA MET A 208 4.98 4.72 -9.85
C MET A 208 6.20 4.29 -9.04
N ALA A 209 6.78 3.12 -9.30
CA ALA A 209 7.78 2.55 -8.41
C ALA A 209 9.21 3.04 -8.68
N ASP A 210 9.96 3.31 -7.62
CA ASP A 210 11.43 3.49 -7.68
C ASP A 210 12.14 2.12 -7.72
N THR A 211 11.59 1.13 -6.98
CA THR A 211 12.10 -0.24 -6.93
C THR A 211 10.95 -1.23 -7.11
N ILE A 212 11.27 -2.38 -7.71
CA ILE A 212 10.31 -3.46 -7.95
C ILE A 212 10.85 -4.76 -7.36
N LEU A 213 9.99 -5.46 -6.62
CA LEU A 213 10.18 -6.83 -6.17
C LEU A 213 9.18 -7.73 -6.89
N VAL A 214 9.66 -8.69 -7.65
CA VAL A 214 8.81 -9.69 -8.32
C VAL A 214 8.77 -10.96 -7.49
N MET A 215 7.58 -11.40 -7.14
CA MET A 215 7.36 -12.60 -6.33
C MET A 215 6.65 -13.69 -7.13
N LYS A 216 7.12 -14.92 -7.00
CA LYS A 216 6.50 -16.14 -7.54
C LYS A 216 6.60 -17.27 -6.52
N ASP A 217 5.49 -17.95 -6.26
CA ASP A 217 5.44 -19.14 -5.38
C ASP A 217 6.17 -18.93 -4.04
N GLY A 218 5.94 -17.77 -3.40
CA GLY A 218 6.54 -17.40 -2.11
C GLY A 218 7.99 -16.91 -2.17
N ASN A 219 8.62 -16.88 -3.33
CA ASN A 219 10.01 -16.49 -3.52
C ASN A 219 10.13 -15.11 -4.18
N ALA A 220 11.17 -14.36 -3.84
CA ALA A 220 11.62 -13.22 -4.60
C ALA A 220 12.42 -13.72 -5.82
N VAL A 221 11.87 -13.57 -7.03
CA VAL A 221 12.53 -14.03 -8.27
C VAL A 221 13.34 -12.92 -8.92
N GLU A 222 12.95 -11.66 -8.74
CA GLU A 222 13.72 -10.51 -9.18
C GLU A 222 13.50 -9.31 -8.25
N TYR A 223 14.58 -8.54 -7.98
CA TYR A 223 14.53 -7.31 -7.20
C TYR A 223 15.54 -6.29 -7.73
N GLY A 224 15.12 -5.04 -7.87
CA GLY A 224 16.00 -3.98 -8.33
C GLY A 224 15.29 -2.65 -8.57
N SER A 225 16.03 -1.67 -9.12
CA SER A 225 15.41 -0.43 -9.57
C SER A 225 14.35 -0.73 -10.63
N ALA A 226 13.28 0.06 -10.67
CA ALA A 226 12.20 -0.11 -11.65
C ALA A 226 12.77 -0.13 -13.09
N GLU A 227 13.70 0.77 -13.40
CA GLU A 227 14.39 0.82 -14.69
C GLU A 227 15.03 -0.53 -15.07
N LYS A 228 15.77 -1.17 -14.13
CA LYS A 228 16.44 -2.45 -14.41
C LYS A 228 15.43 -3.58 -14.60
N VAL A 229 14.41 -3.66 -13.75
CA VAL A 229 13.43 -4.75 -13.80
C VAL A 229 12.54 -4.63 -15.05
N ILE A 230 12.22 -3.39 -15.49
CA ILE A 230 11.36 -3.15 -16.66
C ILE A 230 12.13 -3.32 -17.97
N TYR A 231 13.28 -2.68 -18.12
CA TYR A 231 14.01 -2.63 -19.40
C TYR A 231 15.07 -3.73 -19.55
N HIS A 232 15.53 -4.29 -18.46
CA HIS A 232 16.58 -5.33 -18.44
C HIS A 232 16.23 -6.51 -17.53
N PRO A 233 15.00 -7.09 -17.65
CA PRO A 233 14.56 -8.19 -16.81
C PRO A 233 15.44 -9.41 -17.02
N LYS A 234 15.83 -10.05 -15.93
CA LYS A 234 16.68 -11.26 -15.95
C LYS A 234 15.84 -12.52 -15.86
N ASP A 235 14.88 -12.53 -14.92
CA ASP A 235 14.06 -13.70 -14.65
C ASP A 235 13.02 -13.95 -15.76
N PRO A 236 12.86 -15.21 -16.23
CA PRO A 236 11.87 -15.56 -17.25
C PRO A 236 10.43 -15.19 -16.89
N TYR A 237 10.07 -15.29 -15.62
CA TYR A 237 8.73 -14.94 -15.14
C TYR A 237 8.49 -13.42 -15.21
N THR A 238 9.50 -12.61 -14.84
CA THR A 238 9.44 -11.16 -15.00
C THR A 238 9.21 -10.77 -16.47
N LYS A 239 9.93 -11.43 -17.40
CA LYS A 239 9.74 -11.21 -18.84
C LYS A 239 8.32 -11.56 -19.31
N LEU A 240 7.76 -12.65 -18.77
CA LEU A 240 6.39 -13.05 -19.06
C LEU A 240 5.37 -12.01 -18.57
N LEU A 241 5.55 -11.49 -17.35
CA LEU A 241 4.68 -10.45 -16.79
C LEU A 241 4.72 -9.16 -17.62
N LEU A 242 5.91 -8.75 -18.06
CA LEU A 242 6.09 -7.57 -18.93
C LEU A 242 5.46 -7.75 -20.30
N ALA A 243 5.61 -8.93 -20.90
CA ALA A 243 5.01 -9.25 -22.20
C ALA A 243 3.48 -9.29 -22.18
N ALA A 244 2.87 -9.50 -21.01
CA ALA A 244 1.41 -9.47 -20.83
C ALA A 244 0.84 -8.03 -20.67
N VAL A 245 1.68 -7.02 -20.51
CA VAL A 245 1.26 -5.60 -20.50
C VAL A 245 0.91 -5.23 -21.93
N PRO A 246 -0.35 -4.83 -22.23
CA PRO A 246 -0.67 -4.30 -23.55
C PRO A 246 0.22 -3.08 -23.79
N ASP A 247 0.89 -3.02 -24.94
CA ASP A 247 1.67 -1.84 -25.31
C ASP A 247 0.73 -0.65 -25.51
N PRO A 248 0.68 0.34 -24.60
CA PRO A 248 -0.22 1.48 -24.73
C PRO A 248 0.44 2.59 -25.56
N GLY A 249 1.06 2.22 -26.69
CA GLY A 249 1.55 3.19 -27.68
C GLY A 249 2.41 4.29 -27.06
N GLY A 250 3.59 3.96 -26.52
CA GLY A 250 4.60 4.95 -26.25
C GLY A 250 4.92 5.29 -24.78
N VAL A 251 4.56 4.47 -23.81
CA VAL A 251 5.04 4.66 -22.42
C VAL A 251 6.36 3.93 -22.16
N LEU A 252 6.76 3.03 -23.07
CA LEU A 252 8.02 2.27 -23.00
C LEU A 252 8.98 2.58 -24.17
N SER A 253 8.76 3.69 -24.91
CA SER A 253 9.69 4.17 -25.96
C SER A 253 10.29 5.51 -25.63
#